data_e3b6f63756457800d61d586325ce426a
#
_entry.id   e3b6f63756457800d61d586325ce426a
#
_cell.length_a   1.000
_cell.length_b   1.000
_cell.length_c   1.000
_cell.angle_alpha   90.00
_cell.angle_beta   90.00
_cell.angle_gamma   90.00
#
_symmetry.space_group_name_H-M   'P 1'
#
loop_
_entity.id
_entity.type
_entity.pdbx_description
1 polymer ?
#
loop_
_entity_poly.entity_id
_entity_poly.type
_entity_poly.pdbx_seq_one_letter_code
_entity_poly.pdbx_strand_id
1 'polypeptide(L)'
;MNKINKIETLTCHCKEIKIELKLDNGLEELVRCNCSLCKKRGSIMAKIKLNNLKIIKGNKKLKLYKFGKNKAEHFFCSICGIYTHHKSYTNPENYEFNVACLDSIDSFKFKDVPVYDGKKL
;
A
#
# COMPACT_ATOMS: atom_id res chain seq x y z
N MET A 1 -9.96 17.01 8.38
CA MET A 1 -10.07 15.62 8.81
C MET A 1 -10.31 14.72 7.60
N ASN A 2 -9.62 13.60 7.55
CA ASN A 2 -9.78 12.64 6.46
C ASN A 2 -11.08 11.86 6.62
N LYS A 3 -11.94 11.93 5.61
CA LYS A 3 -13.16 11.15 5.58
C LYS A 3 -12.92 9.90 4.72
N ILE A 4 -13.20 8.74 5.29
CA ILE A 4 -12.95 7.46 4.63
C ILE A 4 -14.29 6.81 4.28
N ASN A 5 -14.47 6.51 3.00
CA ASN A 5 -15.65 5.80 2.52
C ASN A 5 -15.41 4.29 2.59
N LYS A 6 -16.50 3.53 2.61
CA LYS A 6 -16.40 2.07 2.63
C LYS A 6 -15.71 1.53 1.38
N ILE A 7 -15.95 2.15 0.24
CA ILE A 7 -15.27 1.83 -1.02
C ILE A 7 -14.40 3.03 -1.39
N GLU A 8 -13.11 2.80 -1.54
CA GLU A 8 -12.16 3.82 -1.96
C GLU A 8 -11.42 3.36 -3.20
N THR A 9 -10.93 4.31 -3.98
CA THR A 9 -10.11 4.02 -5.15
C THR A 9 -8.69 4.49 -4.91
N LEU A 10 -7.75 3.58 -5.06
CA LEU A 10 -6.32 3.85 -5.01
C LEU A 10 -5.84 4.10 -6.45
N THR A 11 -5.14 5.20 -6.68
CA THR A 11 -4.57 5.51 -7.99
C THR A 11 -3.09 5.85 -7.86
N CYS A 12 -2.31 5.47 -8.87
CA CYS A 12 -0.94 5.97 -9.00
C CYS A 12 -0.96 7.41 -9.54
N HIS A 13 0.19 8.04 -9.60
CA HIS A 13 0.26 9.44 -10.03
C HIS A 13 -0.23 9.65 -11.47
N CYS A 14 0.16 8.78 -12.40
CA CYS A 14 -0.27 8.91 -13.79
C CYS A 14 -1.69 8.38 -14.04
N LYS A 15 -2.31 7.77 -13.02
CA LYS A 15 -3.68 7.23 -13.05
C LYS A 15 -3.89 6.05 -13.99
N GLU A 16 -2.81 5.45 -14.49
CA GLU A 16 -2.92 4.22 -15.29
C GLU A 16 -3.23 3.01 -14.42
N ILE A 17 -2.95 3.08 -13.11
CA ILE A 17 -3.30 2.02 -12.17
C ILE A 17 -4.47 2.51 -11.34
N LYS A 18 -5.54 1.71 -11.32
CA LYS A 18 -6.69 1.96 -10.44
C LYS A 18 -7.02 0.67 -9.69
N ILE A 19 -7.12 0.78 -8.39
CA ILE A 19 -7.39 -0.35 -7.49
C ILE A 19 -8.56 0.02 -6.60
N GLU A 20 -9.57 -0.83 -6.58
CA GLU A 20 -10.71 -0.67 -5.68
C GLU A 20 -10.41 -1.33 -4.34
N LEU A 21 -10.63 -0.58 -3.27
CA LEU A 21 -10.42 -1.05 -1.90
C LEU A 21 -11.75 -1.08 -1.17
N LYS A 22 -12.09 -2.23 -0.60
CA LYS A 22 -13.27 -2.35 0.24
C LYS A 22 -12.81 -2.24 1.69
N LEU A 23 -13.09 -1.10 2.32
CA LEU A 23 -12.61 -0.76 3.66
C LEU A 23 -13.75 -0.94 4.67
N ASP A 24 -14.03 -2.18 5.04
CA ASP A 24 -15.15 -2.50 5.93
C ASP A 24 -15.06 -1.81 7.28
N ASN A 25 -13.85 -1.63 7.79
CA ASN A 25 -13.59 -1.02 9.09
C ASN A 25 -12.72 0.22 8.98
N GLY A 26 -12.77 0.92 7.85
CA GLY A 26 -11.91 2.07 7.59
C GLY A 26 -10.47 1.69 7.36
N LEU A 27 -9.55 2.60 7.71
CA LEU A 27 -8.11 2.31 7.61
C LEU A 27 -7.70 1.47 8.82
N GLU A 28 -7.15 0.29 8.57
CA GLU A 28 -6.75 -0.64 9.61
C GLU A 28 -5.23 -0.73 9.70
N GLU A 29 -4.73 -0.72 10.92
CA GLU A 29 -3.32 -0.97 11.22
C GLU A 29 -2.38 -0.11 10.39
N LEU A 30 -2.56 1.22 10.48
CA LEU A 30 -1.62 2.16 9.89
C LEU A 30 -0.23 1.88 10.44
N VAL A 31 0.74 1.77 9.54
CA VAL A 31 2.10 1.41 9.93
C VAL A 31 3.12 1.99 8.96
N ARG A 32 4.29 2.35 9.50
CA ARG A 32 5.51 2.58 8.72
C ARG A 32 6.44 1.42 8.98
N CYS A 33 7.19 1.01 7.99
CA CYS A 33 8.21 -0.02 8.16
C CYS A 33 9.59 0.60 7.99
N ASN A 34 10.55 0.19 8.81
CA ASN A 34 11.91 0.71 8.76
C ASN A 34 12.90 -0.26 8.08
N CYS A 35 12.41 -1.26 7.35
CA CYS A 35 13.29 -2.12 6.57
C CYS A 35 14.00 -1.29 5.48
N SER A 36 15.03 -1.86 4.86
CA SER A 36 15.86 -1.14 3.90
C SER A 36 15.07 -0.54 2.74
N LEU A 37 14.02 -1.22 2.30
CA LEU A 37 13.16 -0.74 1.21
C LEU A 37 12.14 0.30 1.70
N CYS A 38 11.38 -0.05 2.72
CA CYS A 38 10.28 0.79 3.19
C CYS A 38 10.78 2.10 3.78
N LYS A 39 11.96 2.09 4.40
CA LYS A 39 12.61 3.31 4.90
C LYS A 39 12.82 4.31 3.76
N LYS A 40 13.26 3.83 2.60
CA LYS A 40 13.50 4.70 1.44
C LYS A 40 12.20 5.20 0.82
N ARG A 41 11.13 4.42 0.88
CA ARG A 41 9.83 4.84 0.35
C ARG A 41 9.16 5.86 1.26
N GLY A 42 9.31 5.73 2.57
CA GLY A 42 8.68 6.63 3.53
C GLY A 42 7.16 6.57 3.56
N SER A 43 6.57 5.50 3.04
CA SER A 43 5.12 5.40 2.91
C SER A 43 4.45 4.97 4.21
N ILE A 44 3.19 5.38 4.36
CA ILE A 44 2.30 4.87 5.40
C ILE A 44 1.40 3.83 4.75
N MET A 45 1.35 2.65 5.35
CA MET A 45 0.59 1.53 4.83
C MET A 45 -0.60 1.22 5.71
N ALA A 46 -1.65 0.69 5.12
CA ALA A 46 -2.79 0.15 5.84
C ALA A 46 -3.08 -1.26 5.35
N LYS A 47 -3.60 -2.09 6.26
CA LYS A 47 -3.87 -3.50 5.97
C LYS A 47 -5.21 -3.66 5.28
N ILE A 48 -5.28 -4.62 4.35
CA ILE A 48 -6.53 -5.00 3.70
C ILE A 48 -6.49 -6.49 3.35
N LYS A 49 -7.61 -7.18 3.47
CA LYS A 49 -7.71 -8.58 3.08
C LYS A 49 -7.57 -8.73 1.57
N LEU A 50 -7.00 -9.86 1.12
CA LEU A 50 -6.79 -10.12 -0.30
C LEU A 50 -8.06 -9.90 -1.13
N ASN A 51 -9.20 -10.39 -0.63
CA ASN A 51 -10.47 -10.31 -1.35
C ASN A 51 -11.04 -8.90 -1.46
N ASN A 52 -10.52 -7.97 -0.66
CA ASN A 52 -11.04 -6.60 -0.60
C ASN A 52 -10.22 -5.62 -1.44
N LEU A 53 -9.18 -6.11 -2.12
CA LEU A 53 -8.37 -5.31 -3.03
C LEU A 53 -8.56 -5.86 -4.44
N LYS A 54 -9.06 -5.03 -5.35
CA LYS A 54 -9.34 -5.45 -6.72
C LYS A 54 -8.71 -4.47 -7.71
N ILE A 55 -7.86 -4.97 -8.58
CA ILE A 55 -7.24 -4.16 -9.62
C ILE A 55 -8.28 -3.95 -10.74
N ILE A 56 -8.71 -2.70 -10.91
CA ILE A 56 -9.72 -2.36 -11.90
C ILE A 56 -9.09 -2.00 -13.24
N LYS A 57 -7.93 -1.33 -13.21
CA LYS A 57 -7.26 -0.86 -14.41
C LYS A 57 -5.75 -0.98 -14.24
N GLY A 58 -5.08 -1.37 -15.30
CA GLY A 58 -3.62 -1.29 -15.38
C GLY A 58 -2.87 -2.48 -14.81
N ASN A 59 -3.51 -3.62 -14.64
CA ASN A 59 -2.83 -4.81 -14.10
C ASN A 59 -1.53 -5.12 -14.85
N LYS A 60 -1.50 -4.96 -16.17
CA LYS A 60 -0.32 -5.24 -16.99
C LYS A 60 0.78 -4.19 -16.83
N LYS A 61 0.46 -3.04 -16.23
CA LYS A 61 1.41 -1.95 -16.01
C LYS A 61 2.00 -1.96 -14.62
N LEU A 62 1.51 -2.82 -13.74
CA LEU A 62 2.11 -3.06 -12.43
C LEU A 62 3.37 -3.89 -12.60
N LYS A 63 4.43 -3.48 -11.92
CA LYS A 63 5.65 -4.27 -11.81
C LYS A 63 5.84 -4.77 -10.41
N LEU A 64 6.53 -5.89 -10.30
CA LEU A 64 6.81 -6.57 -9.05
C LEU A 64 8.29 -6.43 -8.71
N TYR A 65 8.57 -6.05 -7.47
CA TYR A 65 9.93 -6.03 -6.95
C TYR A 65 10.04 -6.92 -5.72
N LYS A 66 11.04 -7.77 -5.70
CA LYS A 66 11.40 -8.62 -4.56
C LYS A 66 12.89 -8.44 -4.30
N PHE A 67 13.30 -8.61 -3.05
CA PHE A 67 14.71 -8.48 -2.70
C PHE A 67 15.10 -9.44 -1.57
N GLY A 68 16.39 -9.79 -1.54
CA GLY A 68 16.96 -10.64 -0.50
C GLY A 68 16.28 -12.01 -0.42
N LYS A 69 16.17 -12.53 0.79
CA LYS A 69 15.45 -13.77 1.07
C LYS A 69 13.97 -13.52 1.31
N ASN A 70 13.59 -12.29 1.38
CA ASN A 70 12.20 -11.88 1.63
C ASN A 70 11.36 -12.19 0.40
N LYS A 71 10.22 -12.83 0.61
CA LYS A 71 9.29 -13.20 -0.47
C LYS A 71 8.13 -12.24 -0.58
N ALA A 72 8.17 -11.12 0.13
CA ALA A 72 7.15 -10.09 -0.01
C ALA A 72 7.12 -9.57 -1.44
N GLU A 73 5.91 -9.38 -1.95
CA GLU A 73 5.69 -8.91 -3.32
C GLU A 73 5.33 -7.44 -3.29
N HIS A 74 6.23 -6.60 -3.80
CA HIS A 74 6.05 -5.14 -3.82
C HIS A 74 5.66 -4.69 -5.22
N PHE A 75 4.53 -4.02 -5.33
CA PHE A 75 3.98 -3.61 -6.62
C PHE A 75 4.07 -2.11 -6.81
N PHE A 76 4.41 -1.70 -8.02
CA PHE A 76 4.49 -0.29 -8.37
C PHE A 76 4.09 -0.08 -9.83
N CYS A 77 3.69 1.16 -10.16
CA CYS A 77 3.37 1.50 -11.54
C CYS A 77 4.64 1.57 -12.37
N SER A 78 4.69 0.84 -13.49
CA SER A 78 5.86 0.85 -14.35
C SER A 78 6.03 2.16 -15.13
N ILE A 79 4.99 2.99 -15.20
CA ILE A 79 5.02 4.23 -15.95
C ILE A 79 5.47 5.39 -15.08
N CYS A 80 4.82 5.60 -13.91
CA CYS A 80 5.15 6.73 -13.04
C CYS A 80 5.98 6.33 -11.82
N GLY A 81 6.18 5.03 -11.58
CA GLY A 81 7.03 4.55 -10.49
C GLY A 81 6.39 4.55 -9.10
N ILE A 82 5.15 4.95 -8.97
CA ILE A 82 4.50 5.04 -7.66
C ILE A 82 4.22 3.66 -7.10
N TYR A 83 4.67 3.44 -5.87
CA TYR A 83 4.41 2.25 -5.09
C TYR A 83 2.93 2.21 -4.67
N THR A 84 2.24 1.13 -4.99
CA THR A 84 0.81 1.02 -4.73
C THR A 84 0.49 0.13 -3.55
N HIS A 85 1.04 -1.06 -3.53
CA HIS A 85 0.72 -2.04 -2.48
C HIS A 85 1.75 -3.14 -2.45
N HIS A 86 1.71 -3.95 -1.38
CA HIS A 86 2.52 -5.16 -1.33
C HIS A 86 1.76 -6.28 -0.62
N LYS A 87 2.17 -7.50 -0.93
CA LYS A 87 1.72 -8.69 -0.23
C LYS A 87 2.82 -9.09 0.75
N SER A 88 2.49 -9.13 2.05
CA SER A 88 3.46 -9.38 3.09
C SER A 88 3.96 -10.83 3.07
N TYR A 89 5.24 -11.01 3.36
CA TYR A 89 5.81 -12.34 3.59
C TYR A 89 5.31 -12.96 4.89
N THR A 90 5.19 -12.13 5.94
CA THR A 90 4.81 -12.60 7.27
C THR A 90 3.30 -12.79 7.42
N ASN A 91 2.52 -12.12 6.57
CA ASN A 91 1.07 -12.19 6.62
C ASN A 91 0.47 -12.27 5.21
N PRO A 92 0.63 -13.43 4.54
CA PRO A 92 0.26 -13.56 3.12
C PRO A 92 -1.25 -13.50 2.86
N GLU A 93 -2.06 -13.47 3.90
CA GLU A 93 -3.52 -13.36 3.77
C GLU A 93 -3.98 -11.93 3.53
N ASN A 94 -3.07 -10.98 3.66
CA ASN A 94 -3.38 -9.58 3.53
C ASN A 94 -2.45 -8.89 2.55
N TYR A 95 -2.97 -7.83 1.93
CA TYR A 95 -2.15 -6.79 1.33
C TYR A 95 -1.97 -5.66 2.32
N GLU A 96 -0.94 -4.85 2.10
CA GLU A 96 -0.84 -3.52 2.66
C GLU A 96 -0.79 -2.54 1.49
N PHE A 97 -1.58 -1.48 1.56
CA PHE A 97 -1.64 -0.51 0.47
C PHE A 97 -1.10 0.84 0.92
N ASN A 98 -0.60 1.61 -0.05
CA ASN A 98 -0.03 2.92 0.18
C ASN A 98 -1.16 3.95 0.38
N VAL A 99 -1.32 4.40 1.61
CA VAL A 99 -2.41 5.29 2.00
C VAL A 99 -2.37 6.61 1.22
N ALA A 100 -1.16 7.09 0.88
CA ALA A 100 -1.01 8.32 0.12
C ALA A 100 -1.58 8.25 -1.31
N CYS A 101 -1.84 7.04 -1.80
CA CYS A 101 -2.45 6.85 -3.12
C CYS A 101 -3.97 7.01 -3.13
N LEU A 102 -4.58 7.26 -1.98
CA LEU A 102 -6.00 7.57 -1.89
C LEU A 102 -6.17 9.08 -1.98
N ASP A 103 -6.72 9.57 -3.09
CA ASP A 103 -6.88 11.02 -3.32
C ASP A 103 -7.78 11.68 -2.28
N SER A 104 -8.67 10.92 -1.66
CA SER A 104 -9.56 11.42 -0.61
C SER A 104 -8.87 11.64 0.73
N ILE A 105 -7.61 11.21 0.86
CA ILE A 105 -6.89 11.23 2.12
C ILE A 105 -5.64 12.10 2.02
N ASP A 106 -5.44 12.94 3.03
CA ASP A 106 -4.19 13.70 3.18
C ASP A 106 -3.32 12.97 4.19
N SER A 107 -2.35 12.19 3.70
CA SER A 107 -1.48 11.39 4.56
C SER A 107 -0.56 12.23 5.43
N PHE A 108 -0.35 13.51 5.10
CA PHE A 108 0.44 14.42 5.92
C PHE A 108 -0.23 14.74 7.26
N LYS A 109 -1.53 14.49 7.38
CA LYS A 109 -2.26 14.72 8.62
C LYS A 109 -2.12 13.59 9.64
N PHE A 110 -1.57 12.45 9.21
CA PHE A 110 -1.35 11.35 10.15
C PHE A 110 -0.09 11.61 10.97
N LYS A 111 -0.24 11.55 12.30
CA LYS A 111 0.85 11.71 13.24
C LYS A 111 0.97 10.43 14.08
N ASP A 112 2.17 10.21 14.63
CA ASP A 112 2.42 9.11 15.57
C ASP A 112 2.06 7.73 14.99
N VAL A 113 2.30 7.55 13.68
CA VAL A 113 2.08 6.26 13.05
C VAL A 113 3.10 5.25 13.59
N PRO A 114 2.65 4.08 14.07
CA PRO A 114 3.55 3.05 14.58
C PRO A 114 4.58 2.63 13.54
N VAL A 115 5.78 2.31 14.00
CA VAL A 115 6.86 1.83 13.15
C VAL A 115 7.06 0.34 13.40
N TYR A 116 6.89 -0.46 12.35
CA TYR A 116 7.23 -1.87 12.39
C TYR A 116 8.75 -2.01 12.19
N ASP A 117 9.40 -2.75 13.08
CA ASP A 117 10.84 -2.96 12.97
C ASP A 117 11.13 -4.06 11.95
N GLY A 118 11.26 -3.66 10.70
CA GLY A 118 11.54 -4.56 9.58
C GLY A 118 13.03 -4.81 9.34
N LYS A 119 13.91 -4.23 10.17
CA LYS A 119 15.35 -4.42 9.98
C LYS A 119 15.78 -5.86 10.20
N LYS A 120 15.00 -6.62 10.96
CA LYS A 120 15.30 -8.01 11.28
C LYS A 120 14.77 -8.99 10.24
N LEU A 121 14.08 -8.51 9.23
CA LEU A 121 13.57 -9.37 8.18
C LEU A 121 14.64 -9.75 7.17
#